data_90a77e62e39501ec481b588601f008ad
#
_entry.id   90a77e62e39501ec481b588601f008ad
#
_cell.length_a   1.000
_cell.length_b   1.000
_cell.length_c   1.000
_cell.angle_alpha   90.00
_cell.angle_beta   90.00
_cell.angle_gamma   90.00
#
_symmetry.space_group_name_H-M   'P 1'
#
loop_
_entity.id
_entity.type
_entity.pdbx_description
1 polymer ?
#
loop_
_entity_poly.entity_id
_entity_poly.type
_entity_poly.pdbx_seq_one_letter_code
_entity_poly.pdbx_strand_id
1 'polypeptide(L)'
;SIGWDWKLLASLAYKESNFDTSVVSWAGAKGLMQLMPRTARIMGVPEGKEYNAEESVKAATRYLKLMEKSFKSIPDPDERTNFVLASYNAGIGHIFDAMALAEKYGHDKYRWIDNVEKYVLLKSKPEYYNDSVCRNGYFRGLETYNFVREIRARHNIYKEKIKE
;
A
#
# COMPACT_ATOMS: atom_id res chain seq x y z
N SER A 1 4.17 -10.51 -14.32
CA SER A 1 4.41 -10.90 -12.93
C SER A 1 5.12 -9.77 -12.19
N ILE A 2 4.72 -9.52 -10.93
CA ILE A 2 5.40 -8.56 -10.03
C ILE A 2 6.57 -9.23 -9.28
N GLY A 3 6.68 -10.54 -9.31
CA GLY A 3 7.67 -11.29 -8.54
C GLY A 3 7.30 -11.48 -7.06
N TRP A 4 6.10 -11.05 -6.67
CA TRP A 4 5.60 -11.29 -5.32
C TRP A 4 5.13 -12.73 -5.15
N ASP A 5 5.33 -13.26 -3.94
CA ASP A 5 4.68 -14.49 -3.51
C ASP A 5 3.15 -14.32 -3.61
N TRP A 6 2.46 -15.29 -4.20
CA TRP A 6 1.00 -15.26 -4.31
C TRP A 6 0.30 -15.17 -2.95
N LYS A 7 0.93 -15.69 -1.89
CA LYS A 7 0.42 -15.61 -0.51
C LYS A 7 0.38 -14.17 0.00
N LEU A 8 1.33 -13.34 -0.46
CA LEU A 8 1.32 -11.90 -0.16
C LEU A 8 0.17 -11.20 -0.89
N LEU A 9 -0.05 -11.51 -2.16
CA LEU A 9 -1.21 -10.98 -2.91
C LEU A 9 -2.53 -11.41 -2.29
N ALA A 10 -2.63 -12.66 -1.85
CA ALA A 10 -3.81 -13.16 -1.12
C ALA A 10 -4.02 -12.41 0.20
N SER A 11 -2.95 -12.10 0.91
CA SER A 11 -3.01 -11.32 2.16
C SER A 11 -3.52 -9.89 1.92
N LEU A 12 -3.09 -9.28 0.81
CA LEU A 12 -3.59 -7.98 0.38
C LEU A 12 -5.09 -8.05 0.03
N ALA A 13 -5.51 -9.01 -0.78
CA ALA A 13 -6.91 -9.20 -1.16
C ALA A 13 -7.82 -9.43 0.06
N TYR A 14 -7.36 -10.22 1.02
CA TYR A 14 -8.08 -10.43 2.27
C TYR A 14 -8.25 -9.12 3.05
N LYS A 15 -7.19 -8.35 3.20
CA LYS A 15 -7.25 -7.06 3.90
C LYS A 15 -8.19 -6.08 3.21
N GLU A 16 -8.18 -6.04 1.88
CA GLU A 16 -9.01 -5.11 1.10
C GLU A 16 -10.49 -5.46 1.11
N SER A 17 -10.84 -6.72 0.92
CA SER A 17 -12.23 -7.12 0.68
C SER A 17 -12.69 -8.36 1.44
N ASN A 18 -11.84 -8.99 2.25
CA ASN A 18 -12.13 -10.28 2.86
C ASN A 18 -12.50 -11.35 1.80
N PHE A 19 -11.89 -11.25 0.61
CA PHE A 19 -12.19 -12.05 -0.58
C PHE A 19 -13.62 -11.86 -1.15
N ASP A 20 -14.32 -10.80 -0.76
CA ASP A 20 -15.64 -10.49 -1.33
C ASP A 20 -15.46 -9.59 -2.55
N THR A 21 -15.82 -10.12 -3.73
CA THR A 21 -15.69 -9.42 -5.01
C THR A 21 -16.70 -8.29 -5.21
N SER A 22 -17.71 -8.19 -4.37
CA SER A 22 -18.82 -7.22 -4.49
C SER A 22 -18.63 -5.97 -3.63
N VAL A 23 -17.58 -5.90 -2.81
CA VAL A 23 -17.37 -4.80 -1.85
C VAL A 23 -17.16 -3.46 -2.57
N VAL A 24 -17.87 -2.46 -2.07
CA VAL A 24 -17.64 -1.05 -2.40
C VAL A 24 -17.36 -0.32 -1.10
N SER A 25 -16.20 0.37 -1.00
CA SER A 25 -15.89 1.20 0.16
C SER A 25 -16.72 2.49 0.15
N TRP A 26 -16.81 3.16 1.30
CA TRP A 26 -17.48 4.47 1.37
C TRP A 26 -16.84 5.51 0.44
N ALA A 27 -15.55 5.39 0.14
CA ALA A 27 -14.83 6.26 -0.79
C ALA A 27 -14.98 5.87 -2.26
N GLY A 28 -15.61 4.71 -2.56
CA GLY A 28 -15.87 4.24 -3.90
C GLY A 28 -14.85 3.26 -4.47
N ALA A 29 -13.92 2.75 -3.68
CA ALA A 29 -13.05 1.65 -4.10
C ALA A 29 -13.87 0.37 -4.30
N LYS A 30 -13.60 -0.41 -5.36
CA LYS A 30 -14.46 -1.51 -5.78
C LYS A 30 -13.74 -2.84 -5.88
N GLY A 31 -14.47 -3.89 -5.53
CA GLY A 31 -14.14 -5.27 -5.82
C GLY A 31 -13.05 -5.88 -4.95
N LEU A 32 -12.53 -7.01 -5.41
CA LEU A 32 -11.59 -7.86 -4.66
C LEU A 32 -10.36 -7.10 -4.15
N MET A 33 -9.78 -6.24 -4.98
CA MET A 33 -8.55 -5.52 -4.68
C MET A 33 -8.77 -4.05 -4.30
N GLN A 34 -10.02 -3.60 -4.20
CA GLN A 34 -10.40 -2.26 -3.77
C GLN A 34 -9.67 -1.14 -4.53
N LEU A 35 -9.67 -1.22 -5.84
CA LEU A 35 -9.15 -0.15 -6.69
C LEU A 35 -10.17 0.97 -6.83
N MET A 36 -9.71 2.21 -6.72
CA MET A 36 -10.51 3.37 -7.08
C MET A 36 -10.84 3.34 -8.59
N PRO A 37 -12.02 3.79 -9.01
CA PRO A 37 -12.45 3.68 -10.42
C PRO A 37 -11.45 4.26 -11.42
N ARG A 38 -10.83 5.40 -11.09
CA ARG A 38 -9.81 6.02 -11.94
C ARG A 38 -8.57 5.12 -12.08
N THR A 39 -8.08 4.59 -10.96
CA THR A 39 -6.91 3.70 -10.95
C THR A 39 -7.22 2.41 -11.71
N ALA A 40 -8.37 1.81 -11.48
CA ALA A 40 -8.80 0.61 -12.20
C ALA A 40 -8.79 0.82 -13.72
N ARG A 41 -9.33 1.94 -14.17
CA ARG A 41 -9.37 2.30 -15.61
C ARG A 41 -7.96 2.48 -16.18
N ILE A 42 -7.10 3.23 -15.49
CA ILE A 42 -5.71 3.46 -15.90
C ILE A 42 -4.94 2.13 -15.94
N MET A 43 -5.21 1.23 -15.02
CA MET A 43 -4.58 -0.10 -14.94
C MET A 43 -5.23 -1.12 -15.89
N GLY A 44 -6.20 -0.73 -16.70
CA GLY A 44 -6.73 -1.51 -17.80
C GLY A 44 -7.92 -2.41 -17.47
N VAL A 45 -8.66 -2.12 -16.38
CA VAL A 45 -9.95 -2.80 -16.13
C VAL A 45 -10.96 -2.30 -17.17
N PRO A 46 -11.58 -3.22 -17.95
CA PRO A 46 -12.63 -2.85 -18.89
C PRO A 46 -13.85 -2.26 -18.16
N GLU A 47 -14.54 -1.34 -18.82
CA GLU A 47 -15.76 -0.75 -18.28
C GLU A 47 -16.78 -1.84 -17.90
N GLY A 48 -17.35 -1.73 -16.71
CA GLY A 48 -18.31 -2.69 -16.17
C GLY A 48 -17.68 -3.98 -15.61
N LYS A 49 -16.36 -4.10 -15.58
CA LYS A 49 -15.64 -5.27 -15.06
C LYS A 49 -14.97 -5.02 -13.70
N GLU A 50 -15.32 -3.95 -12.99
CA GLU A 50 -14.71 -3.56 -11.73
C GLU A 50 -14.87 -4.61 -10.61
N TYR A 51 -15.92 -5.44 -10.71
CA TYR A 51 -16.19 -6.54 -9.76
C TYR A 51 -15.67 -7.89 -10.23
N ASN A 52 -15.08 -7.98 -11.42
CA ASN A 52 -14.50 -9.23 -11.91
C ASN A 52 -13.17 -9.48 -11.18
N ALA A 53 -13.07 -10.64 -10.49
CA ALA A 53 -11.91 -10.98 -9.68
C ALA A 53 -10.61 -11.00 -10.47
N GLU A 54 -10.61 -11.62 -11.66
CA GLU A 54 -9.42 -11.74 -12.50
C GLU A 54 -8.94 -10.37 -12.99
N GLU A 55 -9.85 -9.52 -13.47
CA GLU A 55 -9.52 -8.17 -13.92
C GLU A 55 -9.01 -7.31 -12.76
N SER A 56 -9.61 -7.44 -11.58
CA SER A 56 -9.18 -6.75 -10.36
C SER A 56 -7.74 -7.13 -9.97
N VAL A 57 -7.42 -8.42 -9.96
CA VAL A 57 -6.07 -8.91 -9.63
C VAL A 57 -5.04 -8.47 -10.68
N LYS A 58 -5.37 -8.57 -11.97
CA LYS A 58 -4.48 -8.09 -13.05
C LYS A 58 -4.16 -6.60 -12.91
N ALA A 59 -5.16 -5.79 -12.67
CA ALA A 59 -5.00 -4.34 -12.51
C ALA A 59 -4.22 -4.00 -11.24
N ALA A 60 -4.52 -4.63 -10.11
CA ALA A 60 -3.78 -4.45 -8.87
C ALA A 60 -2.30 -4.83 -9.05
N THR A 61 -2.00 -5.93 -9.72
CA THR A 61 -0.63 -6.37 -10.00
C THR A 61 0.13 -5.33 -10.84
N ARG A 62 -0.51 -4.75 -11.85
CA ARG A 62 0.09 -3.68 -12.65
C ARG A 62 0.37 -2.43 -11.80
N TYR A 63 -0.56 -2.08 -10.93
CA TYR A 63 -0.44 -0.92 -10.05
C TYR A 63 0.68 -1.11 -9.02
N LEU A 64 0.75 -2.27 -8.38
CA LEU A 64 1.83 -2.63 -7.46
C LEU A 64 3.20 -2.58 -8.14
N LYS A 65 3.31 -3.10 -9.36
CA LYS A 65 4.54 -3.07 -10.15
C LYS A 65 4.97 -1.64 -10.50
N LEU A 66 4.02 -0.78 -10.80
CA LEU A 66 4.28 0.64 -11.06
C LEU A 66 4.84 1.34 -9.82
N MET A 67 4.22 1.11 -8.65
CA MET A 67 4.69 1.67 -7.38
C MET A 67 6.06 1.12 -6.98
N GLU A 68 6.32 -0.17 -7.20
CA GLU A 68 7.61 -0.78 -6.90
C GLU A 68 8.77 -0.09 -7.63
N LYS A 69 8.55 0.34 -8.88
CA LYS A 69 9.54 1.12 -9.63
C LYS A 69 9.89 2.45 -8.95
N SER A 70 8.94 3.06 -8.27
CA SER A 70 9.15 4.32 -7.55
C SER A 70 10.02 4.15 -6.30
N PHE A 71 10.12 2.94 -5.78
CA PHE A 71 10.93 2.60 -4.60
C PHE A 71 12.19 1.78 -4.93
N LYS A 72 12.63 1.79 -6.19
CA LYS A 72 13.82 1.05 -6.65
C LYS A 72 15.12 1.42 -5.91
N SER A 73 15.17 2.60 -5.31
CA SER A 73 16.31 3.06 -4.50
C SER A 73 16.41 2.36 -3.15
N ILE A 74 15.34 1.70 -2.69
CA ILE A 74 15.35 0.92 -1.45
C ILE A 74 15.99 -0.43 -1.77
N PRO A 75 17.18 -0.74 -1.22
CA PRO A 75 17.94 -1.93 -1.64
C PRO A 75 17.31 -3.25 -1.16
N ASP A 76 16.71 -3.27 0.03
CA ASP A 76 16.10 -4.47 0.59
C ASP A 76 14.69 -4.70 -0.03
N PRO A 77 14.46 -5.85 -0.72
CA PRO A 77 13.16 -6.14 -1.32
C PRO A 77 12.01 -6.26 -0.30
N ASP A 78 12.28 -6.76 0.90
CA ASP A 78 11.26 -6.87 1.95
C ASP A 78 10.86 -5.49 2.48
N GLU A 79 11.82 -4.61 2.68
CA GLU A 79 11.53 -3.21 3.01
C GLU A 79 10.75 -2.55 1.89
N ARG A 80 11.18 -2.68 0.64
CA ARG A 80 10.48 -2.11 -0.52
C ARG A 80 9.01 -2.53 -0.57
N THR A 81 8.72 -3.79 -0.26
CA THR A 81 7.35 -4.30 -0.18
C THR A 81 6.51 -3.52 0.83
N ASN A 82 7.04 -3.17 1.99
CA ASN A 82 6.33 -2.38 2.99
C ASN A 82 5.90 -1.01 2.45
N PHE A 83 6.81 -0.33 1.75
CA PHE A 83 6.53 0.98 1.13
C PHE A 83 5.48 0.89 0.02
N VAL A 84 5.51 -0.18 -0.77
CA VAL A 84 4.50 -0.42 -1.82
C VAL A 84 3.13 -0.69 -1.21
N LEU A 85 3.03 -1.51 -0.17
CA LEU A 85 1.78 -1.76 0.55
C LEU A 85 1.22 -0.47 1.15
N ALA A 86 2.06 0.31 1.81
CA ALA A 86 1.66 1.58 2.38
C ALA A 86 1.13 2.54 1.31
N SER A 87 1.81 2.62 0.17
CA SER A 87 1.41 3.49 -0.94
C SER A 87 0.11 3.03 -1.61
N TYR A 88 -0.13 1.74 -1.65
CA TYR A 88 -1.39 1.17 -2.15
C TYR A 88 -2.59 1.70 -1.35
N ASN A 89 -2.44 1.79 -0.03
CA ASN A 89 -3.48 2.29 0.88
C ASN A 89 -3.56 3.82 0.93
N ALA A 90 -2.42 4.48 1.12
CA ALA A 90 -2.34 5.92 1.44
C ALA A 90 -2.22 6.83 0.21
N GLY A 91 -1.74 6.30 -0.91
CA GLY A 91 -1.22 7.10 -2.00
C GLY A 91 0.26 7.43 -1.80
N ILE A 92 1.01 7.34 -2.89
CA ILE A 92 2.48 7.42 -2.88
C ILE A 92 3.01 8.77 -2.35
N GLY A 93 2.27 9.87 -2.58
CA GLY A 93 2.69 11.20 -2.15
C GLY A 93 2.87 11.31 -0.63
N HIS A 94 1.93 10.77 0.14
CA HIS A 94 2.02 10.77 1.60
C HIS A 94 3.19 9.90 2.11
N ILE A 95 3.52 8.84 1.40
CA ILE A 95 4.64 7.97 1.75
C ILE A 95 5.97 8.68 1.47
N PHE A 96 6.09 9.41 0.37
CA PHE A 96 7.27 10.25 0.11
C PHE A 96 7.45 11.34 1.16
N ASP A 97 6.36 11.98 1.60
CA ASP A 97 6.42 12.93 2.70
C ASP A 97 6.93 12.29 3.99
N ALA A 98 6.42 11.11 4.33
CA ALA A 98 6.85 10.38 5.53
C ALA A 98 8.33 9.97 5.46
N MET A 99 8.83 9.59 4.29
CA MET A 99 10.26 9.31 4.06
C MET A 99 11.11 10.56 4.27
N ALA A 100 10.68 11.69 3.74
CA ALA A 100 11.39 12.96 3.89
C ALA A 100 11.42 13.41 5.36
N LEU A 101 10.32 13.23 6.09
CA LEU A 101 10.27 13.51 7.54
C LEU A 101 11.22 12.58 8.32
N ALA A 102 11.20 11.28 8.00
CA ALA A 102 12.08 10.31 8.66
C ALA A 102 13.54 10.71 8.50
N GLU A 103 13.98 11.04 7.30
CA GLU A 103 15.34 11.49 7.03
C GLU A 103 15.68 12.77 7.81
N LYS A 104 14.78 13.76 7.79
CA LYS A 104 14.98 15.03 8.51
C LYS A 104 15.16 14.84 10.01
N TYR A 105 14.40 13.93 10.61
CA TYR A 105 14.40 13.70 12.05
C TYR A 105 15.31 12.54 12.50
N GLY A 106 16.25 12.11 11.64
CA GLY A 106 17.32 11.19 12.02
C GLY A 106 16.96 9.70 11.99
N HIS A 107 15.88 9.34 11.30
CA HIS A 107 15.50 7.94 11.07
C HIS A 107 15.88 7.48 9.66
N ASP A 108 15.89 6.16 9.45
CA ASP A 108 16.22 5.59 8.15
C ASP A 108 15.02 5.66 7.21
N LYS A 109 15.14 6.47 6.16
CA LYS A 109 14.07 6.64 5.15
C LYS A 109 13.80 5.40 4.30
N TYR A 110 14.69 4.40 4.35
CA TYR A 110 14.56 3.14 3.61
C TYR A 110 14.08 1.97 4.48
N ARG A 111 13.76 2.23 5.73
CA ARG A 111 13.18 1.24 6.65
C ARG A 111 11.80 1.66 7.10
N TRP A 112 10.87 0.71 7.04
CA TRP A 112 9.47 0.97 7.39
C TRP A 112 9.24 0.86 8.90
N ILE A 113 9.46 -0.33 9.46
CA ILE A 113 9.19 -0.61 10.87
C ILE A 113 10.06 0.28 11.77
N ASP A 114 9.42 0.94 12.72
CA ASP A 114 10.04 1.87 13.69
C ASP A 114 10.78 3.07 13.06
N ASN A 115 10.66 3.27 11.75
CA ASN A 115 11.25 4.36 11.03
C ASN A 115 10.16 5.15 10.29
N VAL A 116 9.95 4.92 8.99
CA VAL A 116 9.00 5.71 8.19
C VAL A 116 7.57 5.56 8.70
N GLU A 117 7.16 4.41 9.18
CA GLU A 117 5.79 4.20 9.69
C GLU A 117 5.41 5.18 10.81
N LYS A 118 6.36 5.61 11.62
CA LYS A 118 6.13 6.61 12.68
C LYS A 118 5.70 7.95 12.10
N TYR A 119 6.29 8.34 10.99
CA TYR A 119 6.01 9.63 10.35
C TYR A 119 4.72 9.63 9.56
N VAL A 120 4.26 8.47 9.11
CA VAL A 120 2.90 8.32 8.58
C VAL A 120 1.87 8.68 9.65
N LEU A 121 2.06 8.21 10.88
CA LEU A 121 1.21 8.57 12.02
C LEU A 121 1.31 10.06 12.38
N LEU A 122 2.52 10.59 12.41
CA LEU A 122 2.78 11.97 12.80
C LEU A 122 2.26 12.99 11.78
N LYS A 123 1.99 12.59 10.54
CA LYS A 123 1.41 13.49 9.52
C LYS A 123 -0.02 13.98 9.82
N SER A 124 -0.67 13.51 10.87
CA SER A 124 -1.90 14.10 11.38
C SER A 124 -1.66 15.36 12.23
N LYS A 125 -0.44 15.63 12.62
CA LYS A 125 -0.07 16.77 13.48
C LYS A 125 0.44 17.94 12.66
N PRO A 126 -0.02 19.18 12.93
CA PRO A 126 0.37 20.36 12.16
C PRO A 126 1.87 20.60 12.05
N GLU A 127 2.63 20.35 13.13
CA GLU A 127 4.08 20.51 13.13
C GLU A 127 4.80 19.57 12.13
N TYR A 128 4.16 18.46 11.73
CA TYR A 128 4.71 17.54 10.75
C TYR A 128 4.13 17.73 9.36
N TYR A 129 2.81 17.79 9.19
CA TYR A 129 2.26 17.94 7.85
C TYR A 129 2.52 19.31 7.23
N ASN A 130 2.78 20.34 8.03
CA ASN A 130 3.20 21.66 7.57
C ASN A 130 4.72 21.82 7.45
N ASP A 131 5.50 20.80 7.79
CA ASP A 131 6.94 20.83 7.62
C ASP A 131 7.33 21.11 6.15
N SER A 132 8.41 21.87 5.95
CA SER A 132 8.85 22.26 4.61
C SER A 132 9.18 21.09 3.68
N VAL A 133 9.49 19.91 4.22
CA VAL A 133 9.78 18.70 3.43
C VAL A 133 8.52 17.99 2.96
N CYS A 134 7.34 18.32 3.49
CA CYS A 134 6.06 17.74 3.09
C CYS A 134 5.42 18.53 1.95
N ARG A 135 4.83 17.83 1.00
CA ARG A 135 4.16 18.40 -0.17
C ARG A 135 2.67 18.03 -0.28
N ASN A 136 2.22 17.06 0.53
CA ASN A 136 0.89 16.45 0.39
C ASN A 136 -0.05 16.75 1.58
N GLY A 137 0.38 17.58 2.54
CA GLY A 137 -0.46 18.06 3.63
C GLY A 137 -0.85 17.00 4.66
N TYR A 138 -1.95 17.28 5.34
CA TYR A 138 -2.52 16.42 6.38
C TYR A 138 -2.80 15.01 5.89
N PHE A 139 -2.47 14.03 6.74
CA PHE A 139 -2.83 12.63 6.51
C PHE A 139 -3.12 11.92 7.84
N ARG A 140 -4.26 11.20 7.91
CA ARG A 140 -4.58 10.33 9.04
C ARG A 140 -3.99 8.94 8.80
N GLY A 141 -2.78 8.70 9.31
CA GLY A 141 -1.97 7.55 8.95
C GLY A 141 -2.23 6.25 9.72
N LEU A 142 -3.14 6.23 10.71
CA LEU A 142 -3.36 5.04 11.54
C LEU A 142 -3.82 3.82 10.72
N GLU A 143 -4.72 4.04 9.76
CA GLU A 143 -5.19 2.96 8.88
C GLU A 143 -4.04 2.37 8.07
N THR A 144 -3.19 3.21 7.49
CA THR A 144 -2.02 2.78 6.70
C THR A 144 -0.99 2.05 7.57
N TYR A 145 -0.73 2.56 8.75
CA TYR A 145 0.16 1.92 9.73
C TYR A 145 -0.31 0.48 10.05
N ASN A 146 -1.58 0.32 10.37
CA ASN A 146 -2.18 -0.99 10.66
C ASN A 146 -2.24 -1.87 9.41
N PHE A 147 -2.53 -1.31 8.25
CA PHE A 147 -2.64 -2.00 6.96
C PHE A 147 -1.37 -2.79 6.65
N VAL A 148 -0.21 -2.16 6.71
CA VAL A 148 1.07 -2.83 6.43
C VAL A 148 1.34 -3.93 7.45
N ARG A 149 1.16 -3.67 8.73
CA ARG A 149 1.42 -4.64 9.80
C ARG A 149 0.50 -5.85 9.70
N GLU A 150 -0.78 -5.65 9.45
CA GLU A 150 -1.77 -6.74 9.33
C GLU A 150 -1.51 -7.61 8.10
N ILE A 151 -1.18 -7.02 6.96
CA ILE A 151 -0.87 -7.78 5.74
C ILE A 151 0.40 -8.60 5.94
N ARG A 152 1.45 -8.04 6.53
CA ARG A 152 2.70 -8.78 6.79
C ARG A 152 2.49 -9.91 7.77
N ALA A 153 1.72 -9.70 8.83
CA ALA A 153 1.37 -10.74 9.80
C ALA A 153 0.59 -11.89 9.14
N ARG A 154 -0.40 -11.57 8.31
CA ARG A 154 -1.19 -12.58 7.58
C ARG A 154 -0.33 -13.33 6.56
N HIS A 155 0.54 -12.66 5.85
CA HIS A 155 1.48 -13.29 4.93
C HIS A 155 2.35 -14.32 5.66
N ASN A 156 2.86 -13.99 6.84
CA ASN A 156 3.63 -14.93 7.66
C ASN A 156 2.80 -16.15 8.07
N ILE A 157 1.53 -15.94 8.48
CA ILE A 157 0.61 -17.03 8.80
C ILE A 157 0.40 -17.95 7.58
N TYR A 158 0.17 -17.39 6.40
CA TYR A 158 -0.02 -18.17 5.18
C TYR A 158 1.24 -18.96 4.80
N LYS A 159 2.42 -18.37 4.95
CA LYS A 159 3.69 -19.07 4.70
C LYS A 159 3.90 -20.27 5.63
N GLU A 160 3.46 -20.18 6.88
CA GLU A 160 3.56 -21.27 7.85
C GLU A 160 2.55 -22.37 7.58
N LYS A 161 1.30 -22.03 7.25
CA LYS A 161 0.18 -22.96 7.11
C LYS A 161 0.07 -23.58 5.72
N ILE A 162 0.46 -22.87 4.68
CA ILE A 162 0.36 -23.30 3.29
C ILE A 162 1.77 -23.58 2.78
N LYS A 163 2.23 -24.81 3.00
CA LYS A 163 3.51 -25.30 2.48
C LYS A 163 3.27 -25.94 1.11
N GLU A 164 4.09 -25.57 0.14
CA GLU A 164 4.12 -26.15 -1.20
C GLU A 164 4.87 -27.49 -1.19
#